data_0e2ac9818a7a29bc899bdffe889b0671
#
_entry.id   0e2ac9818a7a29bc899bdffe889b0671
#
_cell.length_a   1.000
_cell.length_b   1.000
_cell.length_c   1.000
_cell.angle_alpha   90.00
_cell.angle_beta   90.00
_cell.angle_gamma   90.00
#
_symmetry.space_group_name_H-M   'P 1'
#
loop_
_entity.id
_entity.type
_entity.pdbx_description
1 polymer ?
#
loop_
_entity_poly.entity_id
_entity_poly.type
_entity_poly.pdbx_seq_one_letter_code
_entity_poly.pdbx_strand_id
1 'polypeptide(L)'
;MMPKRPYRQATSDDAASIAAVAAEILGELGEAGGLFGPMTPEGVADRLASYGEKGAMFICEGDDAVCGFAALEPDPREEGCAVAGVWLLPTARREGRGRWLALMAIDFARAAGYRKARGTVPAGNEAALSFFSEIGALAQVVAGGMEYDLPL
;
A
#
# COMPACT_ATOMS: atom_id res chain seq x y z
N MET A 1 -30.14 -1.86 -7.74
CA MET A 1 -28.78 -1.98 -8.34
C MET A 1 -27.74 -1.85 -7.24
N MET A 2 -26.87 -2.82 -7.12
CA MET A 2 -25.80 -2.74 -6.14
C MET A 2 -24.75 -1.73 -6.57
N PRO A 3 -24.29 -0.85 -5.65
CA PRO A 3 -23.19 0.05 -5.99
C PRO A 3 -21.94 -0.78 -6.31
N LYS A 4 -21.23 -0.38 -7.33
CA LYS A 4 -19.94 -1.00 -7.69
C LYS A 4 -18.98 -0.81 -6.51
N ARG A 5 -18.40 -1.90 -6.03
CA ARG A 5 -17.40 -1.79 -4.97
C ARG A 5 -16.15 -1.09 -5.52
N PRO A 6 -15.73 0.02 -4.93
CA PRO A 6 -14.58 0.76 -5.44
C PRO A 6 -13.23 0.10 -5.14
N TYR A 7 -13.22 -0.99 -4.37
CA TYR A 7 -11.99 -1.65 -3.91
C TYR A 7 -11.91 -3.07 -4.47
N ARG A 8 -10.77 -3.43 -5.04
CA ARG A 8 -10.52 -4.79 -5.52
C ARG A 8 -9.04 -5.09 -5.61
N GLN A 9 -8.70 -6.38 -5.69
CA GLN A 9 -7.34 -6.79 -5.95
C GLN A 9 -6.96 -6.44 -7.40
N ALA A 10 -5.76 -5.91 -7.58
CA ALA A 10 -5.27 -5.52 -8.88
C ALA A 10 -4.77 -6.73 -9.68
N THR A 11 -4.92 -6.64 -10.98
CA THR A 11 -4.32 -7.57 -11.95
C THR A 11 -3.29 -6.84 -12.80
N SER A 12 -2.60 -7.55 -13.68
CA SER A 12 -1.63 -6.93 -14.59
C SER A 12 -2.23 -5.83 -15.48
N ASP A 13 -3.53 -5.90 -15.73
CA ASP A 13 -4.25 -4.87 -16.50
C ASP A 13 -4.30 -3.52 -15.77
N ASP A 14 -4.07 -3.52 -14.47
CA ASP A 14 -4.09 -2.32 -13.65
C ASP A 14 -2.71 -1.65 -13.51
N ALA A 15 -1.66 -2.25 -14.07
CA ALA A 15 -0.29 -1.78 -13.89
C ALA A 15 -0.08 -0.32 -14.31
N ALA A 16 -0.63 0.08 -15.45
CA ALA A 16 -0.50 1.45 -15.93
C ALA A 16 -1.20 2.45 -15.01
N SER A 17 -2.38 2.09 -14.50
CA SER A 17 -3.16 2.94 -13.59
C SER A 17 -2.44 3.11 -12.24
N ILE A 18 -1.88 2.03 -11.70
CA ILE A 18 -1.11 2.07 -10.45
C ILE A 18 0.14 2.93 -10.65
N ALA A 19 0.85 2.75 -11.75
CA ALA A 19 2.03 3.54 -12.06
C ALA A 19 1.71 5.04 -12.18
N ALA A 20 0.56 5.39 -12.74
CA ALA A 20 0.12 6.78 -12.85
C ALA A 20 -0.13 7.41 -11.47
N VAL A 21 -0.78 6.68 -10.56
CA VAL A 21 -0.97 7.13 -9.17
C VAL A 21 0.37 7.31 -8.48
N ALA A 22 1.28 6.34 -8.63
CA ALA A 22 2.60 6.40 -8.03
C ALA A 22 3.41 7.60 -8.53
N ALA A 23 3.32 7.91 -9.83
CA ALA A 23 4.02 9.05 -10.42
C ALA A 23 3.51 10.38 -9.83
N GLU A 24 2.21 10.54 -9.63
CA GLU A 24 1.65 11.73 -9.01
C GLU A 24 2.10 11.89 -7.56
N ILE A 25 2.11 10.79 -6.80
CA ILE A 25 2.55 10.82 -5.40
C ILE A 25 4.04 11.13 -5.31
N LEU A 26 4.86 10.58 -6.19
CA LEU A 26 6.28 10.88 -6.25
C LEU A 26 6.50 12.37 -6.55
N GLY A 27 5.74 12.95 -7.46
CA GLY A 27 5.80 14.37 -7.77
C GLY A 27 5.37 15.27 -6.61
N GLU A 28 4.42 14.80 -5.80
CA GLU A 28 3.91 15.55 -4.64
C GLU A 28 4.83 15.43 -3.41
N LEU A 29 5.23 14.21 -3.07
CA LEU A 29 5.87 13.90 -1.79
C LEU A 29 7.34 13.49 -1.92
N GLY A 30 7.81 13.19 -3.13
CA GLY A 30 9.16 12.68 -3.33
C GLY A 30 9.38 11.41 -2.51
N GLU A 31 10.54 11.31 -1.87
CA GLU A 31 10.89 10.16 -1.03
C GLU A 31 9.99 10.02 0.20
N ALA A 32 9.37 11.10 0.65
CA ALA A 32 8.44 11.06 1.78
C ALA A 32 7.18 10.24 1.48
N GLY A 33 6.91 9.93 0.22
CA GLY A 33 5.81 9.03 -0.16
C GLY A 33 6.07 7.57 0.17
N GLY A 34 7.34 7.17 0.31
CA GLY A 34 7.71 5.80 0.70
C GLY A 34 7.37 4.71 -0.32
N LEU A 35 7.36 5.04 -1.60
CA LEU A 35 7.03 4.08 -2.65
C LEU A 35 8.05 2.94 -2.74
N PHE A 36 7.54 1.74 -3.05
CA PHE A 36 8.35 0.52 -3.18
C PHE A 36 9.03 0.48 -4.55
N GLY A 37 10.33 0.78 -4.64
CA GLY A 37 11.13 0.59 -5.84
C GLY A 37 10.57 1.23 -7.12
N PRO A 38 10.96 0.75 -8.30
CA PRO A 38 10.47 1.31 -9.56
C PRO A 38 8.97 1.07 -9.76
N MET A 39 8.22 2.15 -9.94
CA MET A 39 6.76 2.10 -10.14
C MET A 39 6.37 2.55 -11.55
N THR A 40 7.13 2.11 -12.55
CA THR A 40 6.74 2.24 -13.96
C THR A 40 5.67 1.20 -14.28
N PRO A 41 4.92 1.35 -15.39
CA PRO A 41 3.95 0.32 -15.79
C PRO A 41 4.57 -1.07 -15.89
N GLU A 42 5.75 -1.18 -16.48
CA GLU A 42 6.49 -2.45 -16.59
C GLU A 42 6.93 -2.98 -15.22
N GLY A 43 7.44 -2.09 -14.36
CA GLY A 43 7.86 -2.45 -13.01
C GLY A 43 6.71 -2.96 -12.16
N VAL A 44 5.55 -2.32 -12.23
CA VAL A 44 4.35 -2.77 -11.52
C VAL A 44 3.87 -4.12 -12.06
N ALA A 45 3.83 -4.29 -13.38
CA ALA A 45 3.43 -5.55 -13.99
C ALA A 45 4.37 -6.70 -13.57
N ASP A 46 5.67 -6.45 -13.56
CA ASP A 46 6.67 -7.44 -13.14
C ASP A 46 6.50 -7.83 -11.67
N ARG A 47 6.23 -6.85 -10.80
CA ARG A 47 5.94 -7.11 -9.38
C ARG A 47 4.72 -7.99 -9.22
N LEU A 48 3.62 -7.62 -9.86
CA LEU A 48 2.38 -8.40 -9.79
C LEU A 48 2.61 -9.85 -10.26
N ALA A 49 3.36 -10.03 -11.34
CA ALA A 49 3.68 -11.37 -11.85
C ALA A 49 4.56 -12.17 -10.88
N SER A 50 5.43 -11.51 -10.13
CA SER A 50 6.37 -12.17 -9.23
C SER A 50 5.77 -12.59 -7.89
N TYR A 51 4.63 -12.03 -7.51
CA TYR A 51 4.09 -12.23 -6.15
C TYR A 51 3.59 -13.64 -5.85
N GLY A 52 3.00 -14.31 -6.85
CA GLY A 52 2.35 -15.59 -6.59
C GLY A 52 1.28 -15.44 -5.52
N GLU A 53 1.34 -16.29 -4.49
CA GLU A 53 0.41 -16.24 -3.35
C GLU A 53 0.94 -15.41 -2.18
N LYS A 54 2.13 -14.82 -2.31
CA LYS A 54 2.82 -14.14 -1.21
C LYS A 54 2.73 -12.62 -1.26
N GLY A 55 2.22 -12.06 -2.34
CA GLY A 55 2.08 -10.63 -2.47
C GLY A 55 0.85 -10.26 -3.28
N ALA A 56 0.43 -9.01 -3.16
CA ALA A 56 -0.72 -8.50 -3.90
C ALA A 56 -0.70 -6.97 -3.87
N MET A 57 -1.39 -6.40 -4.84
CA MET A 57 -1.77 -5.00 -4.82
C MET A 57 -3.29 -4.91 -4.84
N PHE A 58 -3.82 -3.89 -4.20
CA PHE A 58 -5.25 -3.61 -4.15
C PHE A 58 -5.46 -2.18 -4.62
N ILE A 59 -6.52 -1.94 -5.36
CA ILE A 59 -6.81 -0.61 -5.89
C ILE A 59 -8.13 -0.07 -5.40
N CYS A 60 -8.20 1.25 -5.35
CA CYS A 60 -9.41 2.01 -5.10
C CYS A 60 -9.77 2.75 -6.38
N GLU A 61 -10.96 2.53 -6.89
CA GLU A 61 -11.44 3.24 -8.08
C GLU A 61 -12.25 4.47 -7.66
N GLY A 62 -11.88 5.64 -8.23
CA GLY A 62 -12.67 6.85 -8.12
C GLY A 62 -13.74 6.88 -9.22
N ASP A 63 -14.29 8.07 -9.48
CA ASP A 63 -15.37 8.21 -10.45
C ASP A 63 -14.92 7.86 -11.88
N ASP A 64 -13.71 8.26 -12.25
CA ASP A 64 -13.20 8.10 -13.62
C ASP A 64 -11.94 7.23 -13.72
N ALA A 65 -11.21 7.04 -12.63
CA ALA A 65 -9.92 6.37 -12.65
C ALA A 65 -9.53 5.83 -11.27
N VAL A 66 -8.49 5.00 -11.24
CA VAL A 66 -7.88 4.55 -9.99
C VAL A 66 -7.34 5.76 -9.23
N CYS A 67 -7.68 5.88 -7.96
CA CYS A 67 -7.30 7.01 -7.13
C CYS A 67 -6.39 6.63 -5.95
N GLY A 68 -6.08 5.37 -5.82
CA GLY A 68 -5.18 4.89 -4.78
C GLY A 68 -4.91 3.41 -4.89
N PHE A 69 -3.89 2.95 -4.18
CA PHE A 69 -3.54 1.54 -4.13
C PHE A 69 -2.84 1.17 -2.83
N ALA A 70 -2.89 -0.10 -2.50
CA ALA A 70 -2.07 -0.71 -1.46
C ALA A 70 -1.18 -1.76 -2.10
N ALA A 71 -0.01 -1.98 -1.54
CA ALA A 71 0.88 -3.05 -1.95
C ALA A 71 1.32 -3.83 -0.73
N LEU A 72 1.42 -5.15 -0.87
CA LEU A 72 1.91 -6.04 0.18
C LEU A 72 2.80 -7.09 -0.46
N GLU A 73 4.00 -7.22 0.07
CA GLU A 73 5.00 -8.18 -0.45
C GLU A 73 5.87 -8.72 0.68
N PRO A 74 6.59 -9.84 0.47
CA PRO A 74 7.48 -10.37 1.50
C PRO A 74 8.56 -9.35 1.85
N ASP A 75 8.86 -9.23 3.15
CA ASP A 75 10.01 -8.43 3.59
C ASP A 75 11.28 -9.25 3.40
N PRO A 76 12.23 -8.79 2.56
CA PRO A 76 13.46 -9.53 2.35
C PRO A 76 14.37 -9.59 3.58
N ARG A 77 14.11 -8.74 4.59
CA ARG A 77 14.91 -8.67 5.81
C ARG A 77 14.44 -9.64 6.91
N GLU A 78 13.21 -10.14 6.82
CA GLU A 78 12.64 -10.96 7.88
C GLU A 78 11.62 -11.96 7.34
N GLU A 79 11.89 -13.24 7.53
CA GLU A 79 10.98 -14.32 7.16
C GLU A 79 9.69 -14.23 7.99
N GLY A 80 8.55 -14.48 7.34
CA GLY A 80 7.25 -14.41 8.01
C GLY A 80 6.70 -13.00 8.19
N CYS A 81 7.41 -11.99 7.69
CA CYS A 81 7.00 -10.60 7.72
C CYS A 81 6.65 -10.13 6.30
N ALA A 82 5.57 -9.39 6.15
CA ALA A 82 5.23 -8.71 4.92
C ALA A 82 5.48 -7.21 5.06
N VAL A 83 5.89 -6.56 3.98
CA VAL A 83 5.95 -5.11 3.90
C VAL A 83 4.68 -4.63 3.22
N ALA A 84 4.02 -3.65 3.81
CA ALA A 84 2.77 -3.10 3.30
C ALA A 84 2.82 -1.59 3.24
N GLY A 85 2.15 -1.02 2.25
CA GLY A 85 1.99 0.41 2.11
C GLY A 85 0.68 0.77 1.44
N VAL A 86 0.22 1.99 1.68
CA VAL A 86 -1.02 2.53 1.09
C VAL A 86 -0.73 3.92 0.56
N TRP A 87 -1.16 4.17 -0.66
CA TRP A 87 -0.95 5.45 -1.34
C TRP A 87 -2.25 5.92 -1.97
N LEU A 88 -2.62 7.16 -1.68
CA LEU A 88 -3.82 7.80 -2.21
C LEU A 88 -3.47 9.11 -2.88
N LEU A 89 -4.14 9.41 -3.99
CA LEU A 89 -4.10 10.75 -4.57
C LEU A 89 -4.67 11.77 -3.57
N PRO A 90 -4.20 13.03 -3.58
CA PRO A 90 -4.67 14.04 -2.63
C PRO A 90 -6.19 14.19 -2.60
N THR A 91 -6.85 14.09 -3.75
CA THR A 91 -8.31 14.22 -3.87
C THR A 91 -9.08 13.04 -3.27
N ALA A 92 -8.41 11.93 -3.03
CA ALA A 92 -9.04 10.71 -2.47
C ALA A 92 -8.80 10.54 -0.97
N ARG A 93 -8.05 11.44 -0.36
CA ARG A 93 -7.71 11.36 1.07
C ARG A 93 -8.86 11.84 1.95
N ARG A 94 -8.83 11.41 3.22
CA ARG A 94 -9.79 11.80 4.28
C ARG A 94 -11.21 11.30 4.07
N GLU A 95 -11.38 10.26 3.26
CA GLU A 95 -12.68 9.61 3.00
C GLU A 95 -12.71 8.16 3.47
N GLY A 96 -11.71 7.74 4.26
CA GLY A 96 -11.61 6.36 4.75
C GLY A 96 -11.10 5.35 3.72
N ARG A 97 -10.69 5.78 2.54
CA ARG A 97 -10.25 4.90 1.46
C ARG A 97 -8.95 4.17 1.79
N GLY A 98 -8.00 4.86 2.43
CA GLY A 98 -6.74 4.26 2.86
C GLY A 98 -6.95 3.16 3.89
N ARG A 99 -7.89 3.36 4.79
CA ARG A 99 -8.24 2.36 5.79
C ARG A 99 -8.74 1.07 5.16
N TRP A 100 -9.65 1.18 4.17
CA TRP A 100 -10.17 0.02 3.46
C TRP A 100 -9.08 -0.72 2.69
N LEU A 101 -8.22 0.01 1.99
CA LEU A 101 -7.09 -0.59 1.27
C LEU A 101 -6.14 -1.32 2.23
N ALA A 102 -5.83 -0.71 3.37
CA ALA A 102 -4.98 -1.34 4.37
C ALA A 102 -5.60 -2.60 4.96
N LEU A 103 -6.90 -2.57 5.25
CA LEU A 103 -7.59 -3.76 5.77
C LEU A 103 -7.57 -4.90 4.77
N MET A 104 -7.73 -4.62 3.47
CA MET A 104 -7.63 -5.65 2.43
C MET A 104 -6.23 -6.26 2.38
N ALA A 105 -5.19 -5.43 2.48
CA ALA A 105 -3.81 -5.91 2.52
C ALA A 105 -3.54 -6.76 3.76
N ILE A 106 -4.02 -6.33 4.92
CA ILE A 106 -3.88 -7.07 6.19
C ILE A 106 -4.58 -8.41 6.11
N ASP A 107 -5.80 -8.46 5.60
CA ASP A 107 -6.54 -9.72 5.44
C ASP A 107 -5.82 -10.67 4.51
N PHE A 108 -5.25 -10.15 3.42
CA PHE A 108 -4.43 -10.95 2.51
C PHE A 108 -3.22 -11.53 3.23
N ALA A 109 -2.53 -10.70 4.01
CA ALA A 109 -1.34 -11.12 4.75
C ALA A 109 -1.65 -12.25 5.74
N ARG A 110 -2.78 -12.14 6.46
CA ARG A 110 -3.23 -13.20 7.36
C ARG A 110 -3.50 -14.50 6.61
N ALA A 111 -4.23 -14.42 5.51
CA ALA A 111 -4.57 -15.58 4.71
C ALA A 111 -3.32 -16.23 4.07
N ALA A 112 -2.31 -15.42 3.73
CA ALA A 112 -1.05 -15.90 3.17
C ALA A 112 -0.10 -16.52 4.21
N GLY A 113 -0.43 -16.41 5.51
CA GLY A 113 0.32 -17.02 6.59
C GLY A 113 1.43 -16.16 7.19
N TYR A 114 1.44 -14.87 6.90
CA TYR A 114 2.41 -13.96 7.52
C TYR A 114 2.12 -13.78 9.01
N ARG A 115 3.18 -13.62 9.81
CA ARG A 115 3.06 -13.38 11.26
C ARG A 115 2.87 -11.91 11.58
N LYS A 116 3.40 -11.03 10.74
CA LYS A 116 3.24 -9.58 10.91
C LYS A 116 3.35 -8.86 9.58
N ALA A 117 2.81 -7.65 9.55
CA ALA A 117 2.94 -6.72 8.46
C ALA A 117 3.70 -5.49 8.95
N ARG A 118 4.63 -5.03 8.14
CA ARG A 118 5.49 -3.88 8.46
C ARG A 118 5.25 -2.77 7.47
N GLY A 119 4.99 -1.56 8.01
CA GLY A 119 4.91 -0.36 7.19
C GLY A 119 5.97 0.64 7.63
N THR A 120 6.55 1.35 6.69
CA THR A 120 7.51 2.42 6.99
C THR A 120 6.91 3.75 6.57
N VAL A 121 6.92 4.71 7.50
CA VAL A 121 6.45 6.07 7.24
C VAL A 121 7.66 7.00 7.30
N PRO A 122 8.09 7.56 6.17
CA PRO A 122 9.18 8.53 6.15
C PRO A 122 8.86 9.77 6.98
N ALA A 123 9.89 10.43 7.49
CA ALA A 123 9.73 11.67 8.25
C ALA A 123 9.01 12.72 7.40
N GLY A 124 8.06 13.42 7.99
CA GLY A 124 7.27 14.46 7.33
C GLY A 124 5.94 14.00 6.76
N ASN A 125 5.65 12.69 6.79
CA ASN A 125 4.36 12.18 6.32
C ASN A 125 3.43 11.91 7.50
N GLU A 126 2.91 12.98 8.12
CA GLU A 126 2.08 12.90 9.34
C GLU A 126 0.72 12.22 9.10
N ALA A 127 0.16 12.35 7.91
CA ALA A 127 -1.12 11.72 7.59
C ALA A 127 -1.01 10.18 7.66
N ALA A 128 0.09 9.63 7.17
CA ALA A 128 0.34 8.20 7.25
C ALA A 128 0.63 7.75 8.69
N LEU A 129 1.30 8.60 9.50
CA LEU A 129 1.54 8.32 10.92
C LEU A 129 0.22 8.11 11.67
N SER A 130 -0.72 9.03 11.53
CA SER A 130 -2.03 8.92 12.18
C SER A 130 -2.77 7.65 11.80
N PHE A 131 -2.72 7.31 10.53
CA PHE A 131 -3.38 6.13 10.01
C PHE A 131 -2.81 4.84 10.63
N PHE A 132 -1.50 4.67 10.64
CA PHE A 132 -0.87 3.47 11.21
C PHE A 132 -1.14 3.34 12.72
N SER A 133 -1.17 4.45 13.44
CA SER A 133 -1.50 4.45 14.86
C SER A 133 -2.93 3.99 15.12
N GLU A 134 -3.89 4.39 14.29
CA GLU A 134 -5.29 4.00 14.45
C GLU A 134 -5.54 2.51 14.31
N ILE A 135 -4.79 1.81 13.47
CA ILE A 135 -4.98 0.37 13.26
C ILE A 135 -4.26 -0.50 14.30
N GLY A 136 -3.64 0.11 15.30
CA GLY A 136 -3.02 -0.62 16.41
C GLY A 136 -1.61 -1.12 16.15
N ALA A 137 -0.93 -0.57 15.15
CA ALA A 137 0.46 -0.94 14.88
C ALA A 137 1.41 -0.45 15.98
N LEU A 138 2.42 -1.26 16.26
CA LEU A 138 3.49 -0.91 17.19
C LEU A 138 4.55 -0.10 16.45
N ALA A 139 4.84 1.10 16.93
CA ALA A 139 5.75 2.02 16.26
C ALA A 139 7.14 2.00 16.87
N GLN A 140 8.16 2.12 16.05
CA GLN A 140 9.53 2.37 16.49
C GLN A 140 10.20 3.37 15.55
N VAL A 141 11.08 4.20 16.13
CA VAL A 141 11.85 5.18 15.34
C VAL A 141 12.99 4.47 14.63
N VAL A 142 13.11 4.70 13.33
CA VAL A 142 14.22 4.21 12.52
C VAL A 142 14.86 5.36 11.76
N ALA A 143 16.01 5.13 11.14
CA ALA A 143 16.66 6.15 10.34
C ALA A 143 15.72 6.59 9.19
N GLY A 144 15.42 7.88 9.12
CA GLY A 144 14.59 8.46 8.06
C GLY A 144 13.08 8.43 8.31
N GLY A 145 12.60 7.96 9.48
CA GLY A 145 11.17 7.97 9.78
C GLY A 145 10.77 7.03 10.89
N MET A 146 9.59 6.46 10.78
CA MET A 146 9.06 5.49 11.74
C MET A 146 8.67 4.20 11.04
N GLU A 147 8.97 3.08 11.68
CA GLU A 147 8.57 1.76 11.22
C GLU A 147 7.46 1.24 12.13
N TYR A 148 6.42 0.68 11.52
CA TYR A 148 5.27 0.13 12.23
C TYR A 148 5.17 -1.36 11.98
N ASP A 149 5.08 -2.14 13.06
CA ASP A 149 4.86 -3.58 12.99
C ASP A 149 3.45 -3.89 13.51
N LEU A 150 2.67 -4.56 12.69
CA LEU A 150 1.34 -5.02 13.04
C LEU A 150 1.36 -6.55 13.18
N PRO A 151 1.20 -7.09 14.40
CA PRO A 151 1.04 -8.54 14.59
C PRO A 151 -0.23 -9.03 13.90
N LEU A 152 -0.14 -10.16 13.25
CA LEU A 152 -1.25 -10.75 12.49
C LEU A 152 -1.88 -11.97 13.15
#